data_7d5ce85a37b2f05543ca528fb8755482
#
_entry.id   7d5ce85a37b2f05543ca528fb8755482
#
_cell.length_a   1.000
_cell.length_b   1.000
_cell.length_c   1.000
_cell.angle_alpha   90.00
_cell.angle_beta   90.00
_cell.angle_gamma   90.00
#
_symmetry.space_group_name_H-M   'P 1'
#
loop_
_entity.id
_entity.type
_entity.pdbx_description
1 polymer ?
#
loop_
_entity_poly.entity_id
_entity_poly.type
_entity_poly.pdbx_seq_one_letter_code
_entity_poly.pdbx_strand_id
1 'polypeptide(L)'
;ITVILTSLLLLLIQASPAYDLIRITLGAKPDLLLIFLAFISFKYGSFNGVIYGFIIGLIQDVVSNSTFGSYAMIFLNIGFFLGFFNSRLFIRQITAGIFITLIGYLIKIIGLFLVISIYSDLSNVAVLIRSELFIGLPLTVILSSPMFLIFDRVSSLLFEKIKF
;
A
#
# COMPACT_ATOMS: atom_id res chain seq x y z
N ILE A 1 13.53 8.10 -9.44
CA ILE A 1 13.22 7.38 -10.70
C ILE A 1 12.92 5.91 -10.40
N THR A 2 13.76 5.16 -9.68
CA THR A 2 13.56 3.73 -9.37
C THR A 2 12.25 3.45 -8.64
N VAL A 3 11.87 4.26 -7.65
CA VAL A 3 10.62 4.09 -6.89
C VAL A 3 9.40 4.29 -7.78
N ILE A 4 9.43 5.25 -8.68
CA ILE A 4 8.33 5.49 -9.63
C ILE A 4 8.21 4.33 -10.62
N LEU A 5 9.34 3.83 -11.13
CA LEU A 5 9.33 2.68 -12.04
C LEU A 5 8.82 1.41 -11.36
N THR A 6 9.23 1.14 -10.12
CA THR A 6 8.71 -0.01 -9.35
C THR A 6 7.24 0.12 -9.01
N SER A 7 6.76 1.32 -8.67
CA SER A 7 5.32 1.54 -8.42
C SER A 7 4.48 1.35 -9.69
N LEU A 8 4.96 1.83 -10.84
CA LEU A 8 4.31 1.61 -12.13
C LEU A 8 4.27 0.13 -12.51
N LEU A 9 5.36 -0.60 -12.29
CA LEU A 9 5.41 -2.04 -12.56
C LEU A 9 4.45 -2.81 -11.67
N LEU A 10 4.39 -2.49 -10.38
CA LEU A 10 3.42 -3.11 -9.46
C LEU A 10 1.98 -2.79 -9.86
N LEU A 11 1.73 -1.57 -10.33
CA LEU A 11 0.42 -1.17 -10.82
C LEU A 11 0.03 -1.93 -12.07
N LEU A 12 0.94 -2.12 -13.04
CA LEU A 12 0.70 -2.95 -14.22
C LEU A 12 0.37 -4.40 -13.84
N ILE A 13 1.03 -4.94 -12.83
CA ILE A 13 0.70 -6.27 -12.29
C ILE A 13 -0.71 -6.26 -11.69
N GLN A 14 -1.08 -5.24 -10.91
CA GLN A 14 -2.41 -5.12 -10.32
C GLN A 14 -3.53 -4.87 -11.35
N ALA A 15 -3.21 -4.24 -12.48
CA ALA A 15 -4.14 -3.99 -13.57
C ALA A 15 -4.27 -5.18 -14.55
N SER A 16 -3.47 -6.24 -14.36
CA SER A 16 -3.49 -7.38 -15.27
C SER A 16 -4.77 -8.24 -15.10
N PRO A 17 -5.28 -8.85 -16.17
CA PRO A 17 -6.45 -9.73 -16.10
C PRO A 17 -6.27 -10.91 -15.16
N ALA A 18 -5.03 -11.41 -14.98
CA ALA A 18 -4.71 -12.45 -14.01
C ALA A 18 -5.00 -12.02 -12.57
N TYR A 19 -4.83 -10.75 -12.26
CA TYR A 19 -5.13 -10.19 -10.96
C TYR A 19 -6.64 -10.02 -10.73
N ASP A 20 -7.41 -9.82 -11.80
CA ASP A 20 -8.88 -9.82 -11.74
C ASP A 20 -9.45 -11.21 -11.45
N LEU A 21 -8.82 -12.27 -11.93
CA LEU A 21 -9.16 -13.65 -11.55
C LEU A 21 -9.06 -13.87 -10.04
N ILE A 22 -8.03 -13.32 -9.38
CA ILE A 22 -7.88 -13.40 -7.91
C ILE A 22 -9.08 -12.72 -7.22
N ARG A 23 -9.50 -11.55 -7.73
CA ARG A 23 -10.68 -10.87 -7.22
C ARG A 23 -11.96 -11.67 -7.39
N ILE A 24 -12.14 -12.30 -8.54
CA ILE A 24 -13.34 -13.10 -8.85
C ILE A 24 -13.40 -14.34 -7.97
N THR A 25 -12.26 -15.00 -7.75
CA THR A 25 -12.18 -16.24 -6.96
C THR A 25 -12.20 -16.02 -5.47
N LEU A 26 -11.52 -14.99 -4.97
CA LEU A 26 -11.36 -14.72 -3.53
C LEU A 26 -12.22 -13.57 -3.01
N GLY A 27 -12.83 -12.77 -3.87
CA GLY A 27 -13.68 -11.64 -3.49
C GLY A 27 -12.95 -10.33 -3.17
N ALA A 28 -11.61 -10.36 -3.04
CA ALA A 28 -10.77 -9.17 -2.83
C ALA A 28 -9.38 -9.35 -3.44
N LYS A 29 -8.68 -8.23 -3.64
CA LYS A 29 -7.30 -8.21 -4.17
C LYS A 29 -6.30 -7.84 -3.08
N PRO A 30 -5.11 -8.47 -3.02
CA PRO A 30 -4.02 -7.95 -2.21
C PRO A 30 -3.52 -6.60 -2.75
N ASP A 31 -3.18 -5.68 -1.86
CA ASP A 31 -2.74 -4.33 -2.22
C ASP A 31 -1.21 -4.24 -2.25
N LEU A 32 -0.62 -4.49 -3.43
CA LEU A 32 0.83 -4.46 -3.61
C LEU A 32 1.42 -3.05 -3.47
N LEU A 33 0.66 -2.02 -3.87
CA LEU A 33 1.11 -0.64 -3.74
C LEU A 33 1.18 -0.20 -2.29
N LEU A 34 0.23 -0.65 -1.47
CA LEU A 34 0.26 -0.41 -0.03
C LEU A 34 1.45 -1.11 0.63
N ILE A 35 1.75 -2.36 0.26
CA ILE A 35 2.93 -3.08 0.77
C ILE A 35 4.21 -2.34 0.41
N PHE A 36 4.31 -1.85 -0.82
CA PHE A 36 5.47 -1.11 -1.30
C PHE A 36 5.63 0.23 -0.57
N LEU A 37 4.55 0.98 -0.39
CA LEU A 37 4.54 2.21 0.39
C LEU A 37 4.94 1.96 1.85
N ALA A 38 4.41 0.89 2.45
CA ALA A 38 4.76 0.49 3.81
C ALA A 38 6.26 0.21 3.95
N PHE A 39 6.86 -0.49 2.99
CA PHE A 39 8.29 -0.74 2.93
C PHE A 39 9.12 0.55 2.83
N ILE A 40 8.76 1.45 1.91
CA ILE A 40 9.47 2.72 1.73
C ILE A 40 9.38 3.58 2.98
N SER A 41 8.19 3.74 3.53
CA SER A 41 7.95 4.57 4.71
C SER A 41 8.73 4.05 5.91
N PHE A 42 8.72 2.73 6.12
CA PHE A 42 9.47 2.09 7.19
C PHE A 42 10.99 2.21 7.01
N LYS A 43 11.50 2.08 5.78
CA LYS A 43 12.93 2.10 5.52
C LYS A 43 13.51 3.52 5.48
N TYR A 44 12.79 4.47 4.89
CA TYR A 44 13.30 5.81 4.59
C TYR A 44 12.65 6.94 5.42
N GLY A 45 11.69 6.61 6.30
CA GLY A 45 11.07 7.55 7.23
C GLY A 45 9.87 8.32 6.67
N SER A 46 9.25 9.12 7.54
CA SER A 46 7.98 9.80 7.28
C SER A 46 8.03 10.77 6.10
N PHE A 47 9.12 11.52 5.95
CA PHE A 47 9.23 12.50 4.87
C PHE A 47 9.16 11.84 3.49
N ASN A 48 9.94 10.79 3.30
CA ASN A 48 9.91 10.01 2.06
C ASN A 48 8.56 9.27 1.91
N GLY A 49 8.02 8.74 3.02
CA GLY A 49 6.71 8.10 3.04
C GLY A 49 5.60 9.00 2.54
N VAL A 50 5.57 10.27 2.94
CA VAL A 50 4.61 11.27 2.49
C VAL A 50 4.74 11.54 0.99
N ILE A 51 5.95 11.82 0.52
CA ILE A 51 6.19 12.15 -0.89
C ILE A 51 5.79 10.97 -1.80
N TYR A 52 6.29 9.77 -1.48
CA TYR A 52 6.00 8.60 -2.30
C TYR A 52 4.55 8.13 -2.13
N GLY A 53 3.97 8.27 -0.93
CA GLY A 53 2.56 8.00 -0.70
C GLY A 53 1.65 8.87 -1.55
N PHE A 54 1.95 10.16 -1.64
CA PHE A 54 1.22 11.08 -2.51
C PHE A 54 1.32 10.68 -4.00
N ILE A 55 2.54 10.41 -4.49
CA ILE A 55 2.76 10.01 -5.87
C ILE A 55 2.06 8.68 -6.20
N ILE A 56 2.23 7.67 -5.36
CA ILE A 56 1.61 6.35 -5.54
C ILE A 56 0.08 6.47 -5.48
N GLY A 57 -0.43 7.30 -4.57
CA GLY A 57 -1.86 7.55 -4.45
C GLY A 57 -2.45 8.24 -5.68
N LEU A 58 -1.77 9.23 -6.26
CA LEU A 58 -2.19 9.85 -7.52
C LEU A 58 -2.24 8.83 -8.67
N ILE A 59 -1.25 7.96 -8.76
CA ILE A 59 -1.23 6.89 -9.77
C ILE A 59 -2.41 5.94 -9.57
N GLN A 60 -2.72 5.60 -8.31
CA GLN A 60 -3.86 4.76 -7.96
C GLN A 60 -5.20 5.43 -8.29
N ASP A 61 -5.34 6.75 -8.08
CA ASP A 61 -6.55 7.51 -8.43
C ASP A 61 -6.87 7.43 -9.92
N VAL A 62 -5.84 7.51 -10.76
CA VAL A 62 -6.02 7.41 -12.22
C VAL A 62 -6.55 6.04 -12.64
N VAL A 63 -6.13 4.97 -11.97
CA VAL A 63 -6.48 3.59 -12.35
C VAL A 63 -7.80 3.13 -11.74
N SER A 64 -8.14 3.63 -10.53
CA SER A 64 -9.29 3.12 -9.78
C SER A 64 -10.63 3.74 -10.16
N ASN A 65 -10.67 4.69 -11.09
CA ASN A 65 -11.87 5.47 -11.44
C ASN A 65 -12.59 6.07 -10.20
N SER A 66 -11.85 6.29 -9.12
CA SER A 66 -12.36 6.93 -7.90
C SER A 66 -12.37 8.45 -8.03
N THR A 67 -12.93 9.14 -7.03
CA THR A 67 -12.80 10.60 -6.92
C THR A 67 -11.32 10.99 -6.87
N PHE A 68 -10.88 11.77 -7.85
CA PHE A 68 -9.49 12.18 -7.99
C PHE A 68 -8.95 12.82 -6.70
N GLY A 69 -7.82 12.33 -6.20
CA GLY A 69 -7.18 12.78 -4.97
C GLY A 69 -7.50 11.97 -3.73
N SER A 70 -8.50 11.06 -3.78
CA SER A 70 -8.90 10.26 -2.62
C SER A 70 -7.81 9.32 -2.16
N TYR A 71 -7.26 8.50 -3.06
CA TYR A 71 -6.14 7.61 -2.73
C TYR A 71 -4.85 8.38 -2.46
N ALA A 72 -4.64 9.52 -3.13
CA ALA A 72 -3.48 10.37 -2.86
C ALA A 72 -3.47 10.84 -1.41
N MET A 73 -4.61 11.32 -0.88
CA MET A 73 -4.74 11.72 0.52
C MET A 73 -4.58 10.55 1.49
N ILE A 74 -5.20 9.41 1.19
CA ILE A 74 -5.12 8.22 2.05
C ILE A 74 -3.67 7.72 2.12
N PHE A 75 -2.99 7.56 0.99
CA PHE A 75 -1.62 7.03 0.91
C PHE A 75 -0.59 7.99 1.48
N LEU A 76 -0.80 9.31 1.35
CA LEU A 76 0.01 10.33 2.02
C LEU A 76 -0.04 10.14 3.54
N ASN A 77 -1.24 10.00 4.12
CA ASN A 77 -1.40 9.77 5.55
C ASN A 77 -0.77 8.44 5.99
N ILE A 78 -0.98 7.36 5.22
CA ILE A 78 -0.34 6.06 5.49
C ILE A 78 1.19 6.23 5.52
N GLY A 79 1.76 6.89 4.50
CA GLY A 79 3.20 7.13 4.41
C GLY A 79 3.76 7.90 5.61
N PHE A 80 3.04 8.91 6.06
CA PHE A 80 3.40 9.68 7.25
C PHE A 80 3.41 8.83 8.52
N PHE A 81 2.30 8.16 8.81
CA PHE A 81 2.16 7.36 10.03
C PHE A 81 3.11 6.17 10.06
N LEU A 82 3.24 5.44 8.97
CA LEU A 82 4.13 4.28 8.91
C LEU A 82 5.60 4.69 9.02
N GLY A 83 5.97 5.82 8.43
CA GLY A 83 7.33 6.34 8.50
C GLY A 83 7.74 6.78 9.90
N PHE A 84 6.79 7.08 10.78
CA PHE A 84 7.07 7.41 12.18
C PHE A 84 7.65 6.22 12.97
N PHE A 85 7.42 5.02 12.51
CA PHE A 85 7.96 3.79 13.10
C PHE A 85 9.38 3.43 12.63
N ASN A 86 9.94 4.15 11.65
CA ASN A 86 11.25 3.87 11.06
C ASN A 86 12.36 3.63 12.10
N SER A 87 12.57 4.54 13.02
CA SER A 87 13.68 4.49 13.99
C SER A 87 13.34 3.82 15.32
N ARG A 88 12.10 3.39 15.51
CA ARG A 88 11.58 2.95 16.80
C ARG A 88 11.44 1.44 16.94
N LEU A 89 11.41 0.72 15.83
CA LEU A 89 11.20 -0.73 15.85
C LEU A 89 12.50 -1.46 15.47
N PHE A 90 13.21 -1.99 16.47
CA PHE A 90 14.28 -2.98 16.31
C PHE A 90 13.69 -4.37 15.99
N ILE A 91 12.84 -4.47 14.99
CA ILE A 91 12.15 -5.72 14.64
C ILE A 91 12.78 -6.28 13.37
N ARG A 92 12.86 -7.61 13.30
CA ARG A 92 13.27 -8.33 12.08
C ARG A 92 12.39 -7.89 10.91
N GLN A 93 12.94 -7.71 9.72
CA GLN A 93 12.23 -7.21 8.52
C GLN A 93 10.94 -7.98 8.20
N ILE A 94 10.91 -9.28 8.46
CA ILE A 94 9.75 -10.14 8.23
C ILE A 94 8.58 -9.75 9.15
N THR A 95 8.85 -9.60 10.44
CA THR A 95 7.82 -9.20 11.43
C THR A 95 7.43 -7.74 11.27
N ALA A 96 8.37 -6.88 10.92
CA ALA A 96 8.10 -5.48 10.60
C ALA A 96 7.12 -5.37 9.42
N GLY A 97 7.32 -6.16 8.35
CA GLY A 97 6.44 -6.20 7.19
C GLY A 97 4.99 -6.48 7.56
N ILE A 98 4.75 -7.49 8.40
CA ILE A 98 3.42 -7.87 8.85
C ILE A 98 2.76 -6.73 9.64
N PHE A 99 3.43 -6.24 10.70
CA PHE A 99 2.87 -5.20 11.58
C PHE A 99 2.60 -3.89 10.86
N ILE A 100 3.55 -3.43 10.07
CA ILE A 100 3.47 -2.14 9.40
C ILE A 100 2.42 -2.18 8.28
N THR A 101 2.35 -3.26 7.52
CA THR A 101 1.31 -3.43 6.49
C THR A 101 -0.08 -3.54 7.14
N LEU A 102 -0.22 -4.22 8.26
CA LEU A 102 -1.48 -4.30 8.98
C LEU A 102 -1.96 -2.92 9.44
N ILE A 103 -1.08 -2.12 10.05
CA ILE A 103 -1.41 -0.74 10.46
C ILE A 103 -1.78 0.11 9.23
N GLY A 104 -0.98 0.04 8.15
CA GLY A 104 -1.24 0.77 6.92
C GLY A 104 -2.59 0.40 6.29
N TYR A 105 -2.93 -0.88 6.32
CA TYR A 105 -4.21 -1.35 5.80
C TYR A 105 -5.41 -0.86 6.62
N LEU A 106 -5.29 -0.83 7.94
CA LEU A 106 -6.32 -0.27 8.83
C LEU A 106 -6.53 1.23 8.55
N ILE A 107 -5.45 2.00 8.39
CA ILE A 107 -5.54 3.41 8.02
C ILE A 107 -6.21 3.57 6.65
N LYS A 108 -5.88 2.71 5.67
CA LYS A 108 -6.54 2.69 4.36
C LYS A 108 -8.05 2.48 4.48
N ILE A 109 -8.50 1.50 5.25
CA ILE A 109 -9.94 1.22 5.43
C ILE A 109 -10.64 2.41 6.06
N ILE A 110 -10.06 3.02 7.11
CA ILE A 110 -10.62 4.22 7.76
C ILE A 110 -10.71 5.36 6.74
N GLY A 111 -9.66 5.58 5.96
CA GLY A 111 -9.64 6.61 4.93
C GLY A 111 -10.69 6.37 3.84
N LEU A 112 -10.82 5.14 3.34
CA LEU A 112 -11.85 4.77 2.37
C LEU A 112 -13.26 4.95 2.94
N PHE A 113 -13.49 4.54 4.19
CA PHE A 113 -14.77 4.75 4.87
C PHE A 113 -15.15 6.23 4.91
N LEU A 114 -14.22 7.12 5.28
CA LEU A 114 -14.46 8.56 5.32
C LEU A 114 -14.78 9.13 3.94
N VAL A 115 -13.99 8.75 2.92
CA VAL A 115 -14.23 9.23 1.54
C VAL A 115 -15.56 8.74 1.02
N ILE A 116 -15.88 7.46 1.14
CA ILE A 116 -17.12 6.89 0.60
C ILE A 116 -18.34 7.44 1.35
N SER A 117 -18.24 7.67 2.65
CA SER A 117 -19.33 8.25 3.46
C SER A 117 -19.74 9.66 3.02
N ILE A 118 -18.83 10.39 2.36
CA ILE A 118 -19.12 11.73 1.82
C ILE A 118 -19.83 11.64 0.46
N TYR A 119 -19.56 10.61 -0.34
CA TYR A 119 -19.97 10.54 -1.75
C TYR A 119 -21.01 9.47 -2.07
N SER A 120 -21.30 8.53 -1.18
CA SER A 120 -22.14 7.36 -1.47
C SER A 120 -23.07 6.98 -0.33
N ASP A 121 -24.14 6.22 -0.67
CA ASP A 121 -25.06 5.65 0.31
C ASP A 121 -24.39 4.58 1.19
N LEU A 122 -24.65 4.67 2.49
CA LEU A 122 -24.04 3.83 3.54
C LEU A 122 -24.26 2.30 3.36
N SER A 123 -25.29 1.89 2.63
CA SER A 123 -25.60 0.47 2.40
C SER A 123 -24.52 -0.25 1.56
N ASN A 124 -24.01 0.40 0.53
CA ASN A 124 -22.96 -0.16 -0.33
C ASN A 124 -21.58 -0.15 0.32
N VAL A 125 -21.35 0.79 1.23
CA VAL A 125 -20.10 0.95 1.98
C VAL A 125 -19.83 -0.27 2.87
N ALA A 126 -20.84 -0.76 3.58
CA ALA A 126 -20.69 -1.89 4.50
C ALA A 126 -20.24 -3.18 3.79
N VAL A 127 -20.75 -3.43 2.59
CA VAL A 127 -20.41 -4.63 1.80
C VAL A 127 -18.95 -4.55 1.31
N LEU A 128 -18.52 -3.39 0.80
CA LEU A 128 -17.15 -3.17 0.32
C LEU A 128 -16.14 -3.30 1.47
N ILE A 129 -16.41 -2.68 2.60
CA ILE A 129 -15.51 -2.75 3.77
C ILE A 129 -15.42 -4.18 4.30
N ARG A 130 -16.53 -4.92 4.30
CA ARG A 130 -16.53 -6.31 4.76
C ARG A 130 -15.62 -7.19 3.90
N SER A 131 -15.71 -7.11 2.58
CA SER A 131 -14.83 -7.89 1.69
C SER A 131 -13.36 -7.51 1.83
N GLU A 132 -13.06 -6.21 1.94
CA GLU A 132 -11.71 -5.72 2.17
C GLU A 132 -11.16 -6.19 3.53
N LEU A 133 -11.93 -6.12 4.61
CA LEU A 133 -11.48 -6.54 5.94
C LEU A 133 -11.24 -8.04 6.05
N PHE A 134 -12.19 -8.86 5.56
CA PHE A 134 -12.11 -10.31 5.77
C PHE A 134 -11.20 -11.03 4.78
N ILE A 135 -11.02 -10.50 3.59
CA ILE A 135 -10.26 -11.17 2.52
C ILE A 135 -9.06 -10.34 2.09
N GLY A 136 -9.22 -9.05 1.82
CA GLY A 136 -8.17 -8.16 1.34
C GLY A 136 -7.04 -7.96 2.37
N LEU A 137 -7.40 -7.74 3.64
CA LEU A 137 -6.44 -7.53 4.71
C LEU A 137 -5.54 -8.77 4.94
N PRO A 138 -6.06 -10.00 5.20
CA PRO A 138 -5.20 -11.14 5.45
C PRO A 138 -4.34 -11.49 4.23
N LEU A 139 -4.87 -11.39 3.00
CA LEU A 139 -4.10 -11.60 1.78
C LEU A 139 -2.93 -10.62 1.68
N THR A 140 -3.17 -9.34 1.90
CA THR A 140 -2.14 -8.29 1.83
C THR A 140 -1.08 -8.48 2.91
N VAL A 141 -1.49 -8.80 4.14
CA VAL A 141 -0.58 -9.03 5.27
C VAL A 141 0.28 -10.27 5.06
N ILE A 142 -0.27 -11.37 4.57
CA ILE A 142 0.50 -12.59 4.27
C ILE A 142 1.53 -12.31 3.18
N LEU A 143 1.14 -11.62 2.11
CA LEU A 143 2.03 -11.25 1.00
C LEU A 143 3.09 -10.22 1.41
N SER A 144 2.87 -9.41 2.43
CA SER A 144 3.82 -8.38 2.86
C SER A 144 5.15 -8.97 3.30
N SER A 145 5.14 -10.11 3.98
CA SER A 145 6.35 -10.76 4.50
C SER A 145 7.37 -11.11 3.40
N PRO A 146 7.04 -11.88 2.35
CA PRO A 146 7.96 -12.15 1.26
C PRO A 146 8.28 -10.90 0.42
N MET A 147 7.31 -10.00 0.24
CA MET A 147 7.53 -8.77 -0.54
C MET A 147 8.55 -7.83 0.13
N PHE A 148 8.53 -7.71 1.45
CA PHE A 148 9.53 -6.93 2.18
C PHE A 148 10.95 -7.46 1.96
N LEU A 149 11.13 -8.78 1.93
CA LEU A 149 12.44 -9.39 1.63
C LEU A 149 12.88 -9.10 0.19
N ILE A 150 11.96 -9.20 -0.76
CA ILE A 150 12.24 -8.91 -2.17
C ILE A 150 12.62 -7.43 -2.34
N PHE A 151 11.83 -6.53 -1.78
CA PHE A 151 12.10 -5.09 -1.88
C PHE A 151 13.40 -4.69 -1.20
N ASP A 152 13.74 -5.31 -0.07
CA ASP A 152 15.02 -5.04 0.59
C ASP A 152 16.20 -5.51 -0.26
N ARG A 153 16.10 -6.69 -0.86
CA ARG A 153 17.13 -7.21 -1.76
C ARG A 153 17.29 -6.35 -3.02
N VAL A 154 16.17 -5.94 -3.62
CA VAL A 154 16.18 -5.04 -4.79
C VAL A 154 16.74 -3.67 -4.41
N SER A 155 16.34 -3.13 -3.26
CA SER A 155 16.83 -1.84 -2.82
C SER A 155 18.33 -1.87 -2.52
N SER A 156 18.88 -2.94 -1.91
CA SER A 156 20.32 -3.06 -1.67
C SER A 156 21.12 -3.09 -2.98
N LEU A 157 20.63 -3.81 -3.98
CA LEU A 157 21.29 -3.90 -5.29
C LEU A 157 21.27 -2.57 -6.07
N LEU A 158 20.21 -1.76 -5.91
CA LEU A 158 20.03 -0.50 -6.63
C LEU A 158 20.67 0.69 -5.93
N PHE A 159 20.70 0.71 -4.59
CA PHE A 159 21.20 1.85 -3.81
C PHE A 159 22.67 1.71 -3.40
N GLU A 160 23.26 0.53 -3.41
CA GLU A 160 24.72 0.37 -3.25
C GLU A 160 25.52 1.01 -4.41
N LYS A 161 24.88 1.20 -5.58
CA LYS A 161 25.50 1.90 -6.72
C LYS A 161 25.41 3.42 -6.67
N ILE A 162 24.76 4.00 -5.67
CA ILE A 162 24.59 5.47 -5.52
C ILE A 162 25.15 5.90 -4.16
N LYS A 163 26.31 5.40 -3.79
CA LYS A 163 27.17 6.08 -2.82
C LYS A 163 28.01 7.09 -3.58
N PHE A 164 27.57 8.34 -3.59
CA PHE A 164 28.43 9.50 -3.70
C PHE A 164 28.71 10.06 -2.31
#